data_eb058d0cc782911047908d40aad7ad81
#
_entry.id   eb058d0cc782911047908d40aad7ad81
#
_cell.length_a   1.000
_cell.length_b   1.000
_cell.length_c   1.000
_cell.angle_alpha   90.00
_cell.angle_beta   90.00
_cell.angle_gamma   90.00
#
_symmetry.space_group_name_H-M   'P 1'
#
loop_
_entity.id
_entity.type
_entity.pdbx_description
1 polymer ?
#
loop_
_entity_poly.entity_id
_entity_poly.type
_entity_poly.pdbx_seq_one_letter_code
_entity_poly.pdbx_strand_id
1 'polypeptide(L)'
;MLNDTSKNNDPSYANIDEMVRCRFGARSLRNFPKVNAKRIEGGANRSQLKGRGMDFSEVRAYHPGDDARHIDWRVTAKTQKPHTKIYTEEKEKPIYVITDLRPSMFFGRNTLKSVTACHVSATLAWAGLLNDDRAGGIVFSEDDHEETKPKKSSRSVLKIIRSLQEFSGNLSRSYKKDTQIEHPYKMIEMLSEIRKIISPGCSIFIISDFIDLSDNCDKCMFELAKVCNVNLCHVFDSFEAELPLGGALGVGKGSDRMNLHTGNNSMREKYKNVFNYRINKLSELRDKLSAGLISIETNGNYLNTLALHFGAGRSKHKGI
;
A
#
# COMPACT_ATOMS: atom_id res chain seq x y z
N MET A 1 5.46 33.86 -26.34
CA MET A 1 5.03 32.46 -26.39
C MET A 1 4.59 32.09 -24.98
N LEU A 2 3.31 32.29 -24.68
CA LEU A 2 2.69 31.93 -23.41
C LEU A 2 2.32 30.45 -23.52
N ASN A 3 3.02 29.60 -22.75
CA ASN A 3 2.80 28.17 -22.69
C ASN A 3 1.41 27.86 -22.15
N ASP A 4 0.72 27.12 -22.95
CA ASP A 4 -0.59 26.52 -22.77
C ASP A 4 -0.60 25.60 -21.51
N THR A 5 -0.86 26.17 -20.34
CA THR A 5 -0.96 25.46 -19.05
C THR A 5 -2.33 24.78 -18.87
N SER A 6 -3.20 24.81 -19.88
CA SER A 6 -4.57 24.27 -19.81
C SER A 6 -4.71 22.80 -20.23
N LYS A 7 -3.64 22.11 -20.65
CA LYS A 7 -3.71 20.75 -21.21
C LYS A 7 -3.58 19.60 -20.19
N ASN A 8 -3.44 19.86 -18.88
CA ASN A 8 -3.08 18.80 -17.92
C ASN A 8 -4.17 18.45 -16.88
N ASN A 9 -5.43 18.74 -17.14
CA ASN A 9 -6.50 18.48 -16.19
C ASN A 9 -7.59 17.53 -16.74
N ASP A 10 -7.18 16.45 -17.40
CA ASP A 10 -8.12 15.37 -17.75
C ASP A 10 -8.31 14.51 -16.48
N PRO A 11 -9.53 14.48 -15.89
CA PRO A 11 -9.81 13.73 -14.66
C PRO A 11 -9.77 12.20 -14.86
N SER A 12 -9.57 11.74 -16.09
CA SER A 12 -9.55 10.32 -16.44
C SER A 12 -8.21 9.63 -16.14
N TYR A 13 -7.15 10.38 -15.76
CA TYR A 13 -5.87 9.83 -15.34
C TYR A 13 -5.19 10.71 -14.29
N ALA A 14 -4.23 10.14 -13.56
CA ALA A 14 -3.57 10.82 -12.46
C ALA A 14 -2.60 11.91 -12.96
N ASN A 15 -2.65 13.09 -12.32
CA ASN A 15 -1.79 14.23 -12.63
C ASN A 15 -0.49 14.15 -11.83
N ILE A 16 0.67 14.33 -12.49
CA ILE A 16 2.01 14.35 -11.85
C ILE A 16 2.08 15.39 -10.75
N ASP A 17 1.64 16.62 -11.01
CA ASP A 17 1.77 17.71 -10.03
C ASP A 17 0.99 17.44 -8.76
N GLU A 18 -0.21 16.85 -8.88
CA GLU A 18 -1.01 16.43 -7.74
C GLU A 18 -0.31 15.33 -6.94
N MET A 19 0.22 14.31 -7.62
CA MET A 19 0.96 13.22 -6.97
C MET A 19 2.26 13.70 -6.30
N VAL A 20 2.94 14.69 -6.86
CA VAL A 20 4.10 15.34 -6.22
C VAL A 20 3.66 16.10 -4.96
N ARG A 21 2.51 16.80 -5.01
CA ARG A 21 1.92 17.50 -3.85
C ARG A 21 1.48 16.57 -2.74
N CYS A 22 1.21 15.28 -3.00
CA CYS A 22 0.92 14.27 -1.99
C CYS A 22 2.01 14.19 -0.90
N ARG A 23 3.23 14.66 -1.19
CA ARG A 23 4.32 14.81 -0.21
C ARG A 23 3.90 15.61 1.04
N PHE A 24 3.05 16.61 0.88
CA PHE A 24 2.61 17.42 2.01
C PHE A 24 1.66 16.64 2.92
N GLY A 25 0.73 15.89 2.34
CA GLY A 25 -0.18 15.00 3.08
C GLY A 25 0.57 13.83 3.75
N ALA A 26 1.59 13.30 3.11
CA ALA A 26 2.41 12.21 3.63
C ALA A 26 3.09 12.53 4.97
N ARG A 27 3.33 13.81 5.29
CA ARG A 27 3.90 14.24 6.59
C ARG A 27 3.02 13.90 7.79
N SER A 28 1.73 13.67 7.59
CA SER A 28 0.83 13.26 8.68
C SER A 28 0.94 11.78 9.03
N LEU A 29 1.59 10.98 8.18
CA LEU A 29 1.75 9.52 8.34
C LEU A 29 3.03 9.18 9.10
N ARG A 30 3.09 9.56 10.39
CA ARG A 30 4.32 9.42 11.22
C ARG A 30 4.55 8.01 11.76
N ASN A 31 3.50 7.19 11.90
CA ASN A 31 3.57 5.82 12.41
C ASN A 31 3.47 4.81 11.28
N PHE A 32 4.34 4.95 10.28
CA PHE A 32 4.42 3.98 9.20
C PHE A 32 4.70 2.57 9.78
N PRO A 33 4.16 1.49 9.21
CA PRO A 33 4.20 0.19 9.83
C PRO A 33 5.64 -0.27 10.02
N LYS A 34 6.09 -0.20 11.27
CA LYS A 34 7.35 -0.84 11.70
C LYS A 34 7.09 -2.34 11.71
N VAL A 35 7.79 -3.09 10.87
CA VAL A 35 7.73 -4.56 10.91
C VAL A 35 8.10 -5.02 12.32
N ASN A 36 7.19 -5.72 13.00
CA ASN A 36 7.52 -6.31 14.28
C ASN A 36 8.64 -7.34 14.07
N ALA A 37 9.83 -7.04 14.58
CA ALA A 37 11.00 -7.90 14.51
C ALA A 37 10.75 -9.32 15.06
N LYS A 38 9.71 -9.52 15.88
CA LYS A 38 9.30 -10.82 16.44
C LYS A 38 8.88 -11.87 15.40
N ARG A 39 8.52 -11.49 14.16
CA ARG A 39 8.18 -12.45 13.10
C ARG A 39 9.37 -13.04 12.35
N ILE A 40 10.55 -12.42 12.46
CA ILE A 40 11.77 -12.82 11.75
C ILE A 40 12.67 -13.70 12.63
N GLU A 41 12.37 -13.89 13.92
CA GLU A 41 13.19 -14.64 14.88
C GLU A 41 13.14 -16.18 14.77
N GLY A 42 12.59 -16.70 13.68
CA GLY A 42 12.76 -18.11 13.31
C GLY A 42 14.13 -18.38 12.67
N GLY A 43 15.22 -18.18 13.39
CA GLY A 43 16.53 -18.68 13.02
C GLY A 43 17.47 -17.72 12.30
N ALA A 44 17.96 -16.70 12.96
CA ALA A 44 19.20 -16.04 12.52
C ALA A 44 19.98 -15.52 13.72
N ASN A 45 21.23 -15.93 13.79
CA ASN A 45 22.24 -15.46 14.73
C ASN A 45 22.23 -13.93 14.83
N ARG A 46 22.14 -13.39 16.06
CA ARG A 46 22.42 -11.98 16.36
C ARG A 46 23.83 -11.67 15.88
N SER A 47 23.97 -11.06 14.72
CA SER A 47 25.26 -10.59 14.26
C SER A 47 25.67 -9.36 15.08
N GLN A 48 26.74 -9.48 15.86
CA GLN A 48 27.34 -8.44 16.67
C GLN A 48 28.25 -7.50 15.84
N LEU A 49 27.83 -7.13 14.64
CA LEU A 49 28.65 -6.27 13.78
C LEU A 49 28.26 -4.81 13.96
N LYS A 50 29.23 -3.99 14.41
CA LYS A 50 29.13 -2.52 14.44
C LYS A 50 28.97 -1.96 13.04
N GLY A 51 27.85 -1.26 12.77
CA GLY A 51 27.59 -0.48 11.58
C GLY A 51 26.92 0.86 11.90
N ARG A 52 26.99 1.83 11.00
CA ARG A 52 26.22 3.07 11.06
C ARG A 52 24.73 2.72 11.15
N GLY A 53 24.00 3.25 12.16
CA GLY A 53 22.56 3.05 12.33
C GLY A 53 22.18 2.15 13.50
N MET A 54 22.93 2.18 14.62
CA MET A 54 22.54 1.50 15.85
C MET A 54 21.99 2.51 16.85
N ASP A 55 20.70 2.42 17.12
CA ASP A 55 20.05 3.21 18.18
C ASP A 55 20.15 2.52 19.54
N PHE A 56 20.39 3.34 20.56
CA PHE A 56 20.36 2.88 21.94
C PHE A 56 18.94 2.39 22.29
N SER A 57 18.83 1.11 22.72
CA SER A 57 17.56 0.51 23.11
C SER A 57 17.35 0.54 24.62
N GLU A 58 18.25 -0.08 25.36
CA GLU A 58 18.13 -0.21 26.81
C GLU A 58 19.49 -0.54 27.46
N VAL A 59 19.54 -0.44 28.80
CA VAL A 59 20.65 -0.94 29.61
C VAL A 59 20.17 -2.15 30.38
N ARG A 60 20.87 -3.28 30.28
CA ARG A 60 20.62 -4.46 31.11
C ARG A 60 21.86 -4.89 31.89
N ALA A 61 21.69 -5.77 32.87
CA ALA A 61 22.82 -6.39 33.55
C ALA A 61 23.71 -7.14 32.54
N TYR A 62 25.02 -7.01 32.69
CA TYR A 62 26.01 -7.70 31.88
C TYR A 62 25.95 -9.21 32.12
N HIS A 63 25.97 -9.99 31.07
CA HIS A 63 26.09 -11.44 31.13
C HIS A 63 27.43 -11.89 30.53
N PRO A 64 28.06 -12.96 31.08
CA PRO A 64 29.25 -13.53 30.47
C PRO A 64 29.02 -13.87 29.00
N GLY A 65 29.85 -13.29 28.11
CA GLY A 65 29.70 -13.37 26.65
C GLY A 65 29.25 -12.07 25.99
N ASP A 66 28.80 -11.06 26.75
CA ASP A 66 28.55 -9.73 26.20
C ASP A 66 29.86 -9.01 25.87
N ASP A 67 29.86 -8.15 24.82
CA ASP A 67 31.05 -7.35 24.46
C ASP A 67 31.31 -6.29 25.52
N ALA A 68 32.46 -6.40 26.20
CA ALA A 68 32.87 -5.48 27.26
C ALA A 68 32.97 -4.01 26.81
N ARG A 69 33.11 -3.74 25.50
CA ARG A 69 33.11 -2.39 24.93
C ARG A 69 31.79 -1.67 25.06
N HIS A 70 30.70 -2.40 25.28
CA HIS A 70 29.36 -1.86 25.44
C HIS A 70 28.96 -1.66 26.90
N ILE A 71 29.86 -1.85 27.86
CA ILE A 71 29.59 -1.59 29.27
C ILE A 71 29.26 -0.12 29.48
N ASP A 72 28.14 0.16 30.12
CA ASP A 72 27.79 1.50 30.59
C ASP A 72 28.43 1.77 31.94
N TRP A 73 29.63 2.33 31.91
CA TRP A 73 30.42 2.64 33.12
C TRP A 73 29.68 3.58 34.07
N ARG A 74 28.79 4.44 33.57
CA ARG A 74 28.02 5.39 34.40
C ARG A 74 26.95 4.67 35.22
N VAL A 75 26.23 3.73 34.63
CA VAL A 75 25.22 2.93 35.32
C VAL A 75 25.92 1.90 36.23
N THR A 76 26.97 1.27 35.76
CA THR A 76 27.80 0.33 36.52
C THR A 76 28.34 0.99 37.81
N ALA A 77 28.83 2.22 37.75
CA ALA A 77 29.33 2.93 38.94
C ALA A 77 28.23 3.24 39.95
N LYS A 78 26.99 3.46 39.50
CA LYS A 78 25.85 3.69 40.39
C LYS A 78 25.28 2.43 41.03
N THR A 79 25.25 1.32 40.27
CA THR A 79 24.62 0.07 40.72
C THR A 79 25.59 -0.94 41.29
N GLN A 80 26.90 -0.67 41.18
CA GLN A 80 27.99 -1.58 41.58
C GLN A 80 27.91 -2.97 40.88
N LYS A 81 27.14 -3.08 39.82
CA LYS A 81 27.03 -4.29 38.98
C LYS A 81 27.27 -3.88 37.54
N PRO A 82 28.06 -4.67 36.77
CA PRO A 82 28.29 -4.31 35.38
C PRO A 82 26.97 -4.36 34.56
N HIS A 83 26.75 -3.29 33.79
CA HIS A 83 25.62 -3.15 32.88
C HIS A 83 26.12 -2.91 31.48
N THR A 84 25.45 -3.49 30.50
CA THR A 84 25.74 -3.33 29.06
C THR A 84 24.65 -2.56 28.36
N LYS A 85 25.06 -1.72 27.42
CA LYS A 85 24.13 -1.01 26.50
C LYS A 85 23.72 -1.99 25.40
N ILE A 86 22.42 -2.16 25.23
CA ILE A 86 21.86 -2.87 24.08
C ILE A 86 21.54 -1.84 23.01
N TYR A 87 22.04 -2.11 21.82
CA TYR A 87 21.72 -1.32 20.64
C TYR A 87 20.84 -2.17 19.72
N THR A 88 19.80 -1.58 19.19
CA THR A 88 18.99 -2.13 18.11
C THR A 88 19.47 -1.53 16.79
N GLU A 89 19.73 -2.40 15.82
CA GLU A 89 20.02 -1.93 14.47
C GLU A 89 18.73 -1.40 13.83
N GLU A 90 18.65 -0.10 13.64
CA GLU A 90 17.59 0.52 12.87
C GLU A 90 17.86 0.26 11.39
N LYS A 91 17.40 -0.91 10.89
CA LYS A 91 17.50 -1.24 9.47
C LYS A 91 16.47 -0.42 8.71
N GLU A 92 16.97 0.43 7.80
CA GLU A 92 16.13 1.01 6.73
C GLU A 92 15.35 -0.12 6.05
N LYS A 93 14.02 -0.07 6.13
CA LYS A 93 13.18 -1.13 5.59
C LYS A 93 12.72 -0.76 4.19
N PRO A 94 12.81 -1.68 3.22
CA PRO A 94 12.23 -1.41 1.92
C PRO A 94 10.71 -1.37 2.02
N ILE A 95 10.12 -0.35 1.43
CA ILE A 95 8.68 -0.23 1.24
C ILE A 95 8.41 -0.39 -0.24
N TYR A 96 7.44 -1.25 -0.57
CA TYR A 96 6.92 -1.37 -1.92
C TYR A 96 5.46 -0.94 -1.97
N VAL A 97 5.16 0.01 -2.83
CA VAL A 97 3.79 0.35 -3.22
C VAL A 97 3.47 -0.39 -4.52
N ILE A 98 2.46 -1.25 -4.48
CA ILE A 98 2.05 -2.11 -5.59
C ILE A 98 0.68 -1.64 -6.03
N THR A 99 0.61 -1.05 -7.22
CA THR A 99 -0.58 -0.34 -7.69
C THR A 99 -1.20 -1.06 -8.86
N ASP A 100 -2.45 -1.45 -8.67
CA ASP A 100 -3.29 -2.04 -9.70
C ASP A 100 -3.90 -0.95 -10.58
N LEU A 101 -3.61 -0.98 -11.88
CA LEU A 101 -4.18 -0.10 -12.88
C LEU A 101 -4.80 -0.91 -14.05
N ARG A 102 -5.38 -2.08 -13.72
CA ARG A 102 -6.16 -2.88 -14.67
C ARG A 102 -7.53 -2.24 -14.94
N PRO A 103 -8.26 -2.68 -15.99
CA PRO A 103 -9.52 -2.07 -16.44
C PRO A 103 -10.59 -1.92 -15.36
N SER A 104 -10.66 -2.85 -14.38
CA SER A 104 -11.58 -2.75 -13.24
C SER A 104 -11.39 -1.49 -12.40
N MET A 105 -10.18 -0.92 -12.42
CA MET A 105 -9.85 0.32 -11.73
C MET A 105 -10.32 1.58 -12.48
N PHE A 106 -10.73 1.47 -13.75
CA PHE A 106 -11.31 2.58 -14.52
C PHE A 106 -12.80 2.73 -14.23
N PHE A 107 -13.13 2.89 -12.97
CA PHE A 107 -14.50 3.05 -12.48
C PHE A 107 -14.52 4.09 -11.34
N GLY A 108 -15.57 4.89 -11.29
CA GLY A 108 -15.83 5.87 -10.24
C GLY A 108 -16.77 6.96 -10.69
N ARG A 109 -17.53 7.51 -9.75
CA ARG A 109 -18.54 8.54 -10.03
C ARG A 109 -17.91 9.92 -10.27
N ASN A 110 -17.13 10.40 -9.31
CA ASN A 110 -16.52 11.74 -9.35
C ASN A 110 -15.01 11.63 -9.62
N THR A 111 -14.38 10.66 -8.97
CA THR A 111 -12.96 10.34 -9.13
C THR A 111 -12.85 8.86 -9.44
N LEU A 112 -12.00 8.50 -10.38
CA LEU A 112 -11.78 7.10 -10.73
C LEU A 112 -10.98 6.38 -9.64
N LYS A 113 -11.25 5.08 -9.44
CA LYS A 113 -10.45 4.24 -8.53
C LYS A 113 -8.97 4.27 -8.90
N SER A 114 -8.63 4.26 -10.20
CA SER A 114 -7.25 4.36 -10.70
C SER A 114 -6.56 5.66 -10.25
N VAL A 115 -7.24 6.79 -10.34
CA VAL A 115 -6.70 8.10 -9.90
C VAL A 115 -6.50 8.11 -8.38
N THR A 116 -7.48 7.63 -7.63
CA THR A 116 -7.39 7.50 -6.16
C THR A 116 -6.24 6.56 -5.77
N ALA A 117 -6.10 5.42 -6.45
CA ALA A 117 -5.00 4.47 -6.22
C ALA A 117 -3.62 5.11 -6.47
N CYS A 118 -3.49 5.91 -7.54
CA CYS A 118 -2.26 6.65 -7.83
C CYS A 118 -1.92 7.66 -6.71
N HIS A 119 -2.90 8.42 -6.21
CA HIS A 119 -2.68 9.36 -5.12
C HIS A 119 -2.31 8.66 -3.81
N VAL A 120 -2.97 7.54 -3.49
CA VAL A 120 -2.65 6.71 -2.32
C VAL A 120 -1.22 6.18 -2.43
N SER A 121 -0.86 5.63 -3.59
CA SER A 121 0.49 5.08 -3.86
C SER A 121 1.58 6.15 -3.75
N ALA A 122 1.35 7.32 -4.35
CA ALA A 122 2.27 8.44 -4.24
C ALA A 122 2.43 8.91 -2.79
N THR A 123 1.32 9.00 -2.03
CA THR A 123 1.33 9.40 -0.62
C THR A 123 2.12 8.40 0.24
N LEU A 124 1.90 7.09 0.05
CA LEU A 124 2.61 6.04 0.78
C LEU A 124 4.09 6.00 0.41
N ALA A 125 4.45 6.17 -0.86
CA ALA A 125 5.85 6.25 -1.30
C ALA A 125 6.58 7.46 -0.69
N TRP A 126 5.93 8.64 -0.67
CA TRP A 126 6.46 9.83 0.01
C TRP A 126 6.57 9.63 1.53
N ALA A 127 5.56 8.98 2.15
CA ALA A 127 5.57 8.70 3.59
C ALA A 127 6.74 7.79 3.96
N GLY A 128 7.01 6.74 3.17
CA GLY A 128 8.17 5.89 3.36
C GLY A 128 9.48 6.66 3.35
N LEU A 129 9.68 7.50 2.32
CA LEU A 129 10.89 8.32 2.22
C LEU A 129 11.02 9.32 3.38
N LEU A 130 9.91 9.91 3.85
CA LEU A 130 9.90 10.86 4.97
C LEU A 130 10.15 10.19 6.33
N ASN A 131 9.91 8.88 6.44
CA ASN A 131 10.23 8.05 7.60
C ASN A 131 11.59 7.34 7.48
N ASP A 132 12.46 7.85 6.60
CA ASP A 132 13.81 7.34 6.37
C ASP A 132 13.90 5.93 5.76
N ASP A 133 12.80 5.40 5.23
CA ASP A 133 12.75 4.11 4.57
C ASP A 133 13.12 4.20 3.08
N ARG A 134 13.42 3.06 2.47
CA ARG A 134 13.70 2.95 1.03
C ARG A 134 12.39 2.72 0.28
N ALA A 135 11.95 3.67 -0.53
CA ALA A 135 10.72 3.57 -1.31
C ALA A 135 10.98 2.94 -2.68
N GLY A 136 10.25 1.88 -2.99
CA GLY A 136 10.12 1.23 -4.28
C GLY A 136 8.66 1.09 -4.68
N GLY A 137 8.40 0.69 -5.91
CA GLY A 137 7.05 0.53 -6.42
C GLY A 137 6.97 -0.47 -7.57
N ILE A 138 5.80 -1.06 -7.71
CA ILE A 138 5.42 -1.88 -8.85
C ILE A 138 4.07 -1.35 -9.32
N VAL A 139 3.99 -0.94 -10.58
CA VAL A 139 2.74 -0.53 -11.21
C VAL A 139 2.43 -1.55 -12.28
N PHE A 140 1.22 -2.08 -12.28
CA PHE A 140 0.82 -3.08 -13.26
C PHE A 140 -0.52 -2.73 -13.90
N SER A 141 -0.63 -3.10 -15.18
CA SER A 141 -1.83 -3.00 -16.02
C SER A 141 -2.32 -4.40 -16.38
N GLU A 142 -3.16 -4.48 -17.38
CA GLU A 142 -3.67 -5.74 -17.93
C GLU A 142 -2.63 -6.50 -18.77
N ASP A 143 -1.62 -5.80 -19.30
CA ASP A 143 -0.66 -6.31 -20.30
C ASP A 143 0.81 -6.14 -19.89
N ASP A 144 1.10 -5.26 -18.92
CA ASP A 144 2.48 -4.93 -18.56
C ASP A 144 2.63 -4.52 -17.09
N HIS A 145 3.87 -4.51 -16.60
CA HIS A 145 4.20 -3.96 -15.29
C HIS A 145 5.58 -3.28 -15.30
N GLU A 146 5.74 -2.26 -14.47
CA GLU A 146 7.02 -1.59 -14.26
C GLU A 146 7.45 -1.64 -12.80
N GLU A 147 8.71 -2.07 -12.56
CA GLU A 147 9.33 -2.07 -11.25
C GLU A 147 10.24 -0.85 -11.06
N THR A 148 10.11 -0.22 -9.91
CA THR A 148 11.09 0.75 -9.38
C THR A 148 11.70 0.19 -8.10
N LYS A 149 12.99 -0.18 -8.14
CA LYS A 149 13.73 -0.73 -6.99
C LYS A 149 13.77 0.25 -5.82
N PRO A 150 13.65 -0.23 -4.57
CA PRO A 150 13.63 0.62 -3.39
C PRO A 150 14.94 1.37 -3.19
N LYS A 151 14.84 2.71 -3.11
CA LYS A 151 15.96 3.60 -2.81
C LYS A 151 15.53 4.71 -1.85
N LYS A 152 16.43 5.14 -0.97
CA LYS A 152 16.24 6.31 -0.10
C LYS A 152 16.51 7.59 -0.90
N SER A 153 15.66 7.90 -1.86
CA SER A 153 15.84 9.00 -2.78
C SER A 153 14.51 9.53 -3.32
N SER A 154 14.35 10.84 -3.35
CA SER A 154 13.22 11.49 -4.02
C SER A 154 13.12 11.10 -5.50
N ARG A 155 14.25 10.81 -6.16
CA ARG A 155 14.26 10.34 -7.56
C ARG A 155 13.53 9.00 -7.71
N SER A 156 13.63 8.11 -6.74
CA SER A 156 12.89 6.83 -6.75
C SER A 156 11.37 7.08 -6.69
N VAL A 157 10.92 7.95 -5.77
CA VAL A 157 9.50 8.30 -5.66
C VAL A 157 9.00 9.00 -6.93
N LEU A 158 9.77 9.92 -7.49
CA LEU A 158 9.41 10.57 -8.76
C LEU A 158 9.36 9.59 -9.94
N LYS A 159 10.19 8.54 -9.94
CA LYS A 159 10.10 7.47 -10.94
C LYS A 159 8.79 6.70 -10.79
N ILE A 160 8.42 6.32 -9.56
CA ILE A 160 7.12 5.67 -9.27
C ILE A 160 5.97 6.56 -9.76
N ILE A 161 5.99 7.86 -9.45
CA ILE A 161 4.95 8.81 -9.88
C ILE A 161 4.84 8.88 -11.40
N ARG A 162 5.97 8.86 -12.13
CA ARG A 162 5.96 8.84 -13.60
C ARG A 162 5.31 7.56 -14.13
N SER A 163 5.68 6.39 -13.59
CA SER A 163 5.05 5.12 -13.97
C SER A 163 3.54 5.13 -13.68
N LEU A 164 3.11 5.64 -12.52
CA LEU A 164 1.68 5.78 -12.18
C LEU A 164 0.94 6.66 -13.19
N GLN A 165 1.51 7.80 -13.59
CA GLN A 165 0.90 8.66 -14.61
C GLN A 165 0.81 7.95 -15.95
N GLU A 166 1.89 7.32 -16.40
CA GLU A 166 1.97 6.64 -17.69
C GLU A 166 0.93 5.52 -17.79
N PHE A 167 0.90 4.64 -16.78
CA PHE A 167 -0.03 3.50 -16.75
C PHE A 167 -1.49 3.95 -16.62
N SER A 168 -1.79 4.96 -15.77
CA SER A 168 -3.15 5.50 -15.68
C SER A 168 -3.59 6.19 -16.97
N GLY A 169 -2.68 6.87 -17.67
CA GLY A 169 -2.91 7.45 -18.99
C GLY A 169 -3.14 6.38 -20.08
N ASN A 170 -2.40 5.27 -20.02
CA ASN A 170 -2.60 4.13 -20.92
C ASN A 170 -3.96 3.48 -20.67
N LEU A 171 -4.32 3.26 -19.40
CA LEU A 171 -5.63 2.72 -19.02
C LEU A 171 -6.77 3.60 -19.56
N SER A 172 -6.68 4.93 -19.40
CA SER A 172 -7.66 5.87 -19.95
C SER A 172 -7.79 5.77 -21.48
N ARG A 173 -6.66 5.63 -22.19
CA ARG A 173 -6.64 5.50 -23.64
C ARG A 173 -7.20 4.16 -24.13
N SER A 174 -6.83 3.07 -23.49
CA SER A 174 -7.32 1.72 -23.80
C SER A 174 -8.80 1.60 -23.56
N TYR A 175 -9.31 2.17 -22.47
CA TYR A 175 -10.74 2.17 -22.19
C TYR A 175 -11.54 2.94 -23.25
N LYS A 176 -11.03 4.11 -23.71
CA LYS A 176 -11.66 4.93 -24.74
C LYS A 176 -11.66 4.23 -26.12
N LYS A 177 -10.66 3.38 -26.41
CA LYS A 177 -10.51 2.67 -27.68
C LYS A 177 -11.18 1.31 -27.71
N ASP A 178 -11.75 0.86 -26.58
CA ASP A 178 -12.33 -0.49 -26.42
C ASP A 178 -11.38 -1.62 -26.86
N THR A 179 -10.09 -1.46 -26.53
CA THR A 179 -9.09 -2.46 -26.89
C THR A 179 -9.28 -3.70 -26.02
N GLN A 180 -9.49 -4.85 -26.63
CA GLN A 180 -9.51 -6.14 -25.95
C GLN A 180 -8.11 -6.73 -25.93
N ILE A 181 -7.70 -7.26 -24.78
CA ILE A 181 -6.43 -7.98 -24.62
C ILE A 181 -6.73 -9.47 -24.59
N GLU A 182 -6.07 -10.24 -25.43
CA GLU A 182 -6.33 -11.69 -25.57
C GLU A 182 -6.05 -12.46 -24.27
N HIS A 183 -5.01 -12.04 -23.52
CA HIS A 183 -4.60 -12.68 -22.27
C HIS A 183 -4.42 -11.64 -21.17
N PRO A 184 -5.52 -11.18 -20.52
CA PRO A 184 -5.44 -10.17 -19.49
C PRO A 184 -4.69 -10.68 -18.25
N TYR A 185 -3.79 -9.86 -17.74
CA TYR A 185 -3.00 -10.17 -16.53
C TYR A 185 -3.91 -10.30 -15.31
N LYS A 186 -3.85 -11.45 -14.66
CA LYS A 186 -4.67 -11.73 -13.48
C LYS A 186 -3.92 -11.38 -12.19
N MET A 187 -4.66 -11.18 -11.11
CA MET A 187 -4.08 -10.90 -9.78
C MET A 187 -3.06 -11.98 -9.36
N ILE A 188 -3.32 -13.25 -9.69
CA ILE A 188 -2.43 -14.36 -9.33
C ILE A 188 -1.06 -14.26 -10.03
N GLU A 189 -1.03 -13.81 -11.28
CA GLU A 189 0.20 -13.66 -12.06
C GLU A 189 1.03 -12.52 -11.49
N MET A 190 0.38 -11.39 -11.21
CA MET A 190 0.99 -10.26 -10.52
C MET A 190 1.60 -10.64 -9.18
N LEU A 191 0.86 -11.35 -8.32
CA LEU A 191 1.35 -11.81 -7.03
C LEU A 191 2.56 -12.75 -7.17
N SER A 192 2.59 -13.57 -8.22
CA SER A 192 3.70 -14.46 -8.53
C SER A 192 4.95 -13.69 -8.94
N GLU A 193 4.81 -12.62 -9.73
CA GLU A 193 5.93 -11.73 -10.09
C GLU A 193 6.43 -10.93 -8.88
N ILE A 194 5.52 -10.37 -8.08
CA ILE A 194 5.87 -9.67 -6.83
C ILE A 194 6.74 -10.55 -5.94
N ARG A 195 6.38 -11.83 -5.80
CA ARG A 195 7.13 -12.78 -4.97
C ARG A 195 8.59 -12.97 -5.44
N LYS A 196 8.85 -12.87 -6.74
CA LYS A 196 10.22 -12.98 -7.30
C LYS A 196 11.05 -11.72 -7.06
N ILE A 197 10.40 -10.55 -7.03
CA ILE A 197 11.04 -9.23 -6.96
C ILE A 197 11.32 -8.83 -5.51
N ILE A 198 10.39 -9.14 -4.60
CA ILE A 198 10.40 -8.61 -3.24
C ILE A 198 11.37 -9.37 -2.35
N SER A 199 12.24 -8.60 -1.66
CA SER A 199 13.16 -9.13 -0.65
C SER A 199 12.46 -9.31 0.71
N PRO A 200 12.83 -10.34 1.52
CA PRO A 200 12.31 -10.51 2.87
C PRO A 200 12.56 -9.29 3.78
N GLY A 201 11.63 -9.06 4.72
CA GLY A 201 11.74 -7.97 5.70
C GLY A 201 11.23 -6.61 5.22
N CYS A 202 10.61 -6.53 4.05
CA CYS A 202 9.99 -5.32 3.54
C CYS A 202 8.55 -5.13 4.03
N SER A 203 8.02 -3.91 3.87
CA SER A 203 6.59 -3.61 3.97
C SER A 203 6.02 -3.44 2.57
N ILE A 204 4.93 -4.15 2.27
CA ILE A 204 4.25 -4.07 0.99
C ILE A 204 2.84 -3.52 1.18
N PHE A 205 2.45 -2.62 0.28
CA PHE A 205 1.12 -2.03 0.19
C PHE A 205 0.55 -2.40 -1.17
N ILE A 206 -0.48 -3.24 -1.18
CA ILE A 206 -1.18 -3.65 -2.41
C ILE A 206 -2.42 -2.78 -2.53
N ILE A 207 -2.44 -1.92 -3.54
CA ILE A 207 -3.51 -0.96 -3.79
C ILE A 207 -4.32 -1.46 -4.99
N SER A 208 -5.52 -1.97 -4.74
CA SER A 208 -6.39 -2.61 -5.75
C SER A 208 -7.86 -2.56 -5.30
N ASP A 209 -8.77 -2.88 -6.21
CA ASP A 209 -10.18 -3.19 -5.88
C ASP A 209 -10.40 -4.68 -5.54
N PHE A 210 -9.38 -5.52 -5.70
CA PHE A 210 -9.40 -6.95 -5.36
C PHE A 210 -10.58 -7.72 -5.97
N ILE A 211 -11.04 -7.36 -7.17
CA ILE A 211 -12.22 -8.00 -7.81
C ILE A 211 -11.98 -9.48 -8.13
N ASP A 212 -10.78 -9.86 -8.54
CA ASP A 212 -10.42 -11.21 -9.01
C ASP A 212 -9.63 -12.05 -7.99
N LEU A 213 -9.89 -11.85 -6.69
CA LEU A 213 -9.30 -12.67 -5.64
C LEU A 213 -9.77 -14.13 -5.75
N SER A 214 -8.87 -15.01 -6.15
CA SER A 214 -9.05 -16.46 -6.14
C SER A 214 -8.36 -17.10 -4.93
N ASP A 215 -8.67 -18.36 -4.62
CA ASP A 215 -8.02 -19.10 -3.53
C ASP A 215 -6.50 -19.30 -3.76
N ASN A 216 -6.07 -19.25 -5.02
CA ASN A 216 -4.65 -19.29 -5.34
C ASN A 216 -3.95 -17.96 -4.99
N CYS A 217 -4.67 -16.82 -5.09
CA CYS A 217 -4.16 -15.53 -4.61
C CYS A 217 -3.92 -15.57 -3.10
N ASP A 218 -4.83 -16.18 -2.34
CA ASP A 218 -4.69 -16.34 -0.89
C ASP A 218 -3.38 -17.06 -0.53
N LYS A 219 -3.04 -18.14 -1.23
CA LYS A 219 -1.80 -18.88 -1.03
C LYS A 219 -0.57 -18.04 -1.33
N CYS A 220 -0.56 -17.30 -2.45
CA CYS A 220 0.55 -16.41 -2.80
C CYS A 220 0.72 -15.29 -1.77
N MET A 221 -0.36 -14.66 -1.33
CA MET A 221 -0.33 -13.62 -0.30
C MET A 221 0.14 -14.17 1.05
N PHE A 222 -0.25 -15.41 1.40
CA PHE A 222 0.22 -16.06 2.61
C PHE A 222 1.73 -16.28 2.60
N GLU A 223 2.30 -16.73 1.48
CA GLU A 223 3.75 -16.87 1.33
C GLU A 223 4.48 -15.51 1.42
N LEU A 224 3.91 -14.44 0.86
CA LEU A 224 4.44 -13.09 1.01
C LEU A 224 4.36 -12.62 2.47
N ALA A 225 3.27 -12.89 3.17
CA ALA A 225 3.07 -12.47 4.56
C ALA A 225 4.00 -13.19 5.57
N LYS A 226 4.55 -14.36 5.21
CA LYS A 226 5.57 -15.03 6.04
C LYS A 226 6.86 -14.22 6.14
N VAL A 227 7.22 -13.48 5.09
CA VAL A 227 8.52 -12.81 4.96
C VAL A 227 8.41 -11.29 4.91
N CYS A 228 7.22 -10.74 4.66
CA CYS A 228 6.95 -9.31 4.52
C CYS A 228 5.78 -8.87 5.40
N ASN A 229 5.72 -7.56 5.70
CA ASN A 229 4.53 -6.95 6.29
C ASN A 229 3.57 -6.54 5.18
N VAL A 230 2.44 -7.24 5.05
CA VAL A 230 1.44 -7.01 3.99
C VAL A 230 0.37 -6.06 4.48
N ASN A 231 0.06 -5.05 3.66
CA ASN A 231 -1.04 -4.12 3.86
C ASN A 231 -1.89 -4.09 2.59
N LEU A 232 -3.16 -4.41 2.74
CA LEU A 232 -4.15 -4.39 1.66
C LEU A 232 -4.86 -3.05 1.68
N CYS A 233 -4.72 -2.26 0.61
CA CYS A 233 -5.41 -0.99 0.42
C CYS A 233 -6.53 -1.21 -0.60
N HIS A 234 -7.73 -1.47 -0.10
CA HIS A 234 -8.92 -1.71 -0.93
C HIS A 234 -9.50 -0.37 -1.38
N VAL A 235 -9.43 -0.10 -2.68
CA VAL A 235 -10.01 1.11 -3.30
C VAL A 235 -11.35 0.74 -3.92
N PHE A 236 -12.41 1.45 -3.54
CA PHE A 236 -13.76 1.21 -4.03
C PHE A 236 -14.53 2.50 -4.26
N ASP A 237 -15.54 2.45 -5.11
CA ASP A 237 -16.51 3.53 -5.29
C ASP A 237 -17.81 3.21 -4.57
N SER A 238 -18.50 4.23 -4.03
CA SER A 238 -19.79 4.05 -3.35
C SER A 238 -20.84 3.37 -4.23
N PHE A 239 -20.76 3.54 -5.55
CA PHE A 239 -21.66 2.83 -6.47
C PHE A 239 -21.37 1.32 -6.58
N GLU A 240 -20.18 0.87 -6.20
CA GLU A 240 -19.91 -0.58 -6.06
C GLU A 240 -20.54 -1.14 -4.78
N ALA A 241 -20.61 -0.32 -3.73
CA ALA A 241 -21.20 -0.72 -2.45
C ALA A 241 -22.73 -0.70 -2.49
N GLU A 242 -23.31 0.33 -3.12
CA GLU A 242 -24.77 0.50 -3.18
C GLU A 242 -25.19 1.25 -4.46
N LEU A 243 -26.09 0.63 -5.23
CA LEU A 243 -26.68 1.28 -6.41
C LEU A 243 -27.68 2.37 -5.97
N PRO A 244 -27.73 3.51 -6.69
CA PRO A 244 -28.65 4.61 -6.35
C PRO A 244 -30.13 4.17 -6.43
N LEU A 245 -30.94 4.81 -5.59
CA LEU A 245 -32.39 4.59 -5.56
C LEU A 245 -33.05 5.21 -6.79
N GLY A 246 -33.61 4.36 -7.65
CA GLY A 246 -34.45 4.79 -8.78
C GLY A 246 -33.68 5.35 -9.97
N GLY A 247 -34.14 5.03 -11.15
CA GLY A 247 -33.59 5.51 -12.41
C GLY A 247 -32.97 4.42 -13.29
N ALA A 248 -32.51 4.85 -14.46
CA ALA A 248 -31.71 4.04 -15.38
C ALA A 248 -30.26 4.50 -15.25
N LEU A 249 -29.36 3.63 -14.80
CA LEU A 249 -27.93 3.85 -14.76
C LEU A 249 -27.32 3.26 -16.03
N GLY A 250 -26.72 4.10 -16.87
CA GLY A 250 -25.95 3.65 -18.02
C GLY A 250 -24.63 3.05 -17.55
N VAL A 251 -24.48 1.74 -17.70
CA VAL A 251 -23.23 1.02 -17.40
C VAL A 251 -22.71 0.44 -18.70
N GLY A 252 -21.42 0.59 -18.98
CA GLY A 252 -20.86 0.02 -20.18
C GLY A 252 -19.40 0.33 -20.39
N LYS A 253 -18.78 -0.40 -21.31
CA LYS A 253 -17.42 -0.21 -21.79
C LYS A 253 -17.49 0.14 -23.28
N GLY A 254 -16.86 1.24 -23.69
CA GLY A 254 -16.83 1.63 -25.11
C GLY A 254 -18.21 1.84 -25.72
N SER A 255 -18.50 1.07 -26.80
CA SER A 255 -19.78 1.07 -27.51
C SER A 255 -20.88 0.28 -26.79
N ASP A 256 -20.50 -0.66 -25.93
CA ASP A 256 -21.44 -1.57 -25.24
C ASP A 256 -22.00 -0.88 -24.00
N ARG A 257 -23.16 -0.24 -24.16
CA ARG A 257 -23.88 0.41 -23.06
C ARG A 257 -25.14 -0.36 -22.72
N MET A 258 -25.28 -0.70 -21.45
CA MET A 258 -26.46 -1.32 -20.88
C MET A 258 -27.11 -0.36 -19.89
N ASN A 259 -28.43 -0.21 -19.96
CA ASN A 259 -29.17 0.54 -18.95
C ASN A 259 -29.58 -0.41 -17.82
N LEU A 260 -29.00 -0.20 -16.65
CA LEU A 260 -29.38 -0.87 -15.41
C LEU A 260 -30.56 -0.14 -14.76
N HIS A 261 -31.70 -0.81 -14.66
CA HIS A 261 -32.86 -0.27 -13.94
C HIS A 261 -32.69 -0.48 -12.44
N THR A 262 -32.22 0.55 -11.73
CA THR A 262 -31.93 0.49 -10.30
C THR A 262 -33.17 0.50 -9.40
N GLY A 263 -34.38 0.60 -9.96
CA GLY A 263 -35.64 0.50 -9.22
C GLY A 263 -35.96 -0.90 -8.66
N ASN A 264 -35.31 -1.94 -9.16
CA ASN A 264 -35.53 -3.33 -8.69
C ASN A 264 -34.76 -3.63 -7.39
N ASN A 265 -35.49 -3.78 -6.28
CA ASN A 265 -34.91 -4.05 -4.95
C ASN A 265 -34.10 -5.36 -4.93
N SER A 266 -34.61 -6.43 -5.55
CA SER A 266 -33.91 -7.74 -5.58
C SER A 266 -32.55 -7.66 -6.30
N MET A 267 -32.47 -6.87 -7.37
CA MET A 267 -31.22 -6.63 -8.09
C MET A 267 -30.23 -5.83 -7.23
N ARG A 268 -30.70 -4.79 -6.55
CA ARG A 268 -29.86 -4.00 -5.65
C ARG A 268 -29.31 -4.81 -4.48
N GLU A 269 -30.15 -5.68 -3.89
CA GLU A 269 -29.70 -6.59 -2.83
C GLU A 269 -28.64 -7.58 -3.33
N LYS A 270 -28.85 -8.19 -4.50
CA LYS A 270 -27.85 -9.08 -5.11
C LYS A 270 -26.53 -8.34 -5.34
N TYR A 271 -26.57 -7.11 -5.85
CA TYR A 271 -25.40 -6.28 -6.08
C TYR A 271 -24.65 -5.97 -4.77
N LYS A 272 -25.36 -5.53 -3.74
CA LYS A 272 -24.84 -5.28 -2.39
C LYS A 272 -24.22 -6.54 -1.78
N ASN A 273 -24.85 -7.69 -1.97
CA ASN A 273 -24.35 -8.96 -1.46
C ASN A 273 -23.02 -9.37 -2.12
N VAL A 274 -22.84 -9.11 -3.42
CA VAL A 274 -21.55 -9.35 -4.12
C VAL A 274 -20.45 -8.46 -3.53
N PHE A 275 -20.73 -7.19 -3.29
CA PHE A 275 -19.76 -6.28 -2.65
C PHE A 275 -19.42 -6.74 -1.23
N ASN A 276 -20.45 -7.03 -0.41
CA ASN A 276 -20.27 -7.50 0.97
C ASN A 276 -19.47 -8.81 1.03
N TYR A 277 -19.73 -9.75 0.11
CA TYR A 277 -18.96 -10.99 -0.01
C TYR A 277 -17.47 -10.70 -0.22
N ARG A 278 -17.12 -9.75 -1.11
CA ARG A 278 -15.73 -9.32 -1.35
C ARG A 278 -15.10 -8.74 -0.10
N ILE A 279 -15.80 -7.84 0.60
CA ILE A 279 -15.31 -7.24 1.84
C ILE A 279 -15.07 -8.29 2.93
N ASN A 280 -15.98 -9.24 3.08
CA ASN A 280 -15.83 -10.34 4.04
C ASN A 280 -14.62 -11.21 3.69
N LYS A 281 -14.45 -11.56 2.41
CA LYS A 281 -13.27 -12.32 1.93
C LYS A 281 -11.96 -11.56 2.22
N LEU A 282 -11.92 -10.24 1.99
CA LEU A 282 -10.75 -9.41 2.32
C LEU A 282 -10.50 -9.35 3.83
N SER A 283 -11.55 -9.31 4.65
CA SER A 283 -11.45 -9.33 6.11
C SER A 283 -10.90 -10.66 6.61
N GLU A 284 -11.39 -11.77 6.08
CA GLU A 284 -10.87 -13.11 6.39
C GLU A 284 -9.39 -13.24 5.98
N LEU A 285 -9.04 -12.73 4.79
CA LEU A 285 -7.66 -12.73 4.31
C LEU A 285 -6.76 -11.89 5.21
N ARG A 286 -7.19 -10.68 5.61
CA ARG A 286 -6.49 -9.86 6.58
C ARG A 286 -6.15 -10.64 7.85
N ASP A 287 -7.13 -11.35 8.41
CA ASP A 287 -6.97 -12.08 9.66
C ASP A 287 -6.03 -13.29 9.48
N LYS A 288 -6.19 -14.05 8.40
CA LYS A 288 -5.29 -15.17 8.04
C LYS A 288 -3.84 -14.73 7.86
N LEU A 289 -3.62 -13.57 7.23
CA LEU A 289 -2.28 -13.02 6.96
C LEU A 289 -1.74 -12.21 8.15
N SER A 290 -2.56 -11.87 9.14
CA SER A 290 -2.30 -10.81 10.13
C SER A 290 -1.83 -9.52 9.42
N ALA A 291 -2.46 -9.19 8.30
CA ALA A 291 -2.16 -8.05 7.45
C ALA A 291 -2.89 -6.78 7.92
N GLY A 292 -2.46 -5.62 7.42
CA GLY A 292 -3.27 -4.41 7.48
C GLY A 292 -4.37 -4.46 6.40
N LEU A 293 -5.56 -3.93 6.72
CA LEU A 293 -6.62 -3.70 5.73
C LEU A 293 -7.11 -2.27 5.86
N ILE A 294 -7.05 -1.52 4.76
CA ILE A 294 -7.45 -0.12 4.68
C ILE A 294 -8.43 0.01 3.53
N SER A 295 -9.69 0.34 3.82
CA SER A 295 -10.71 0.59 2.81
C SER A 295 -10.77 2.08 2.49
N ILE A 296 -10.62 2.42 1.22
CA ILE A 296 -10.50 3.79 0.71
C ILE A 296 -11.58 4.00 -0.34
N GLU A 297 -12.53 4.87 -0.02
CA GLU A 297 -13.57 5.29 -0.95
C GLU A 297 -13.06 6.41 -1.88
N THR A 298 -13.41 6.35 -3.17
CA THR A 298 -12.97 7.32 -4.20
C THR A 298 -13.41 8.75 -3.89
N ASN A 299 -14.60 8.92 -3.33
CA ASN A 299 -15.17 10.23 -2.95
C ASN A 299 -14.80 10.65 -1.52
N GLY A 300 -14.12 9.77 -0.78
CA GLY A 300 -13.68 10.00 0.59
C GLY A 300 -12.37 10.79 0.67
N ASN A 301 -12.06 11.28 1.86
CA ASN A 301 -10.75 11.86 2.13
C ASN A 301 -9.74 10.74 2.44
N TYR A 302 -9.08 10.21 1.41
CA TYR A 302 -8.11 9.13 1.54
C TYR A 302 -6.95 9.48 2.50
N LEU A 303 -6.55 10.75 2.58
CA LEU A 303 -5.51 11.19 3.53
C LEU A 303 -5.95 11.01 4.98
N ASN A 304 -7.20 11.34 5.30
CA ASN A 304 -7.75 11.09 6.64
C ASN A 304 -7.80 9.60 6.94
N THR A 305 -8.22 8.78 5.98
CA THR A 305 -8.25 7.32 6.13
C THR A 305 -6.85 6.77 6.41
N LEU A 306 -5.85 7.19 5.64
CA LEU A 306 -4.46 6.80 5.87
C LEU A 306 -3.93 7.32 7.22
N ALA A 307 -4.27 8.57 7.61
CA ALA A 307 -3.85 9.16 8.86
C ALA A 307 -4.45 8.45 10.09
N LEU A 308 -5.68 7.93 9.99
CA LEU A 308 -6.29 7.10 11.04
C LEU A 308 -5.54 5.77 11.25
N HIS A 309 -4.96 5.22 10.19
CA HIS A 309 -4.18 3.98 10.25
C HIS A 309 -2.72 4.21 10.62
N PHE A 310 -2.09 5.26 10.08
CA PHE A 310 -0.65 5.52 10.17
C PHE A 310 -0.30 6.87 10.82
N GLY A 311 -1.27 7.61 11.30
CA GLY A 311 -1.05 8.88 12.03
C GLY A 311 -0.57 8.69 13.45
N ALA A 312 -0.29 9.77 14.16
CA ALA A 312 0.20 9.79 15.54
C ALA A 312 -0.76 9.00 16.44
N GLY A 313 -0.20 8.03 17.16
CA GLY A 313 -0.86 6.93 17.83
C GLY A 313 -2.14 7.29 18.58
N ARG A 314 -3.10 6.38 18.53
CA ARG A 314 -4.12 6.24 19.56
C ARG A 314 -3.40 6.12 20.91
N SER A 315 -3.42 7.19 21.70
CA SER A 315 -3.18 7.09 23.12
C SER A 315 -4.05 5.95 23.63
N LYS A 316 -3.43 4.89 24.13
CA LYS A 316 -4.15 3.84 24.86
C LYS A 316 -4.77 4.54 26.05
N HIS A 317 -6.04 4.93 25.95
CA HIS A 317 -6.85 5.15 27.15
C HIS A 317 -6.83 3.82 27.91
N LYS A 318 -5.96 3.75 28.91
CA LYS A 318 -6.13 2.82 30.03
C LYS A 318 -7.46 3.22 30.65
N GLY A 319 -8.50 2.41 30.43
CA GLY A 319 -9.71 2.47 31.22
C GLY A 319 -9.32 2.26 32.69
N ILE A 320 -9.82 3.15 33.49
CA ILE A 320 -9.93 3.02 34.95
C ILE A 320 -11.01 1.98 35.23
#